data_0ddde0fe20ae63b862826b138e0b6991
#
_entry.id   0ddde0fe20ae63b862826b138e0b6991
#
_cell.length_a   1.000
_cell.length_b   1.000
_cell.length_c   1.000
_cell.angle_alpha   90.00
_cell.angle_beta   90.00
_cell.angle_gamma   90.00
#
_symmetry.space_group_name_H-M   'P 1'
#
loop_
_entity.id
_entity.type
_entity.pdbx_description
1 polymer ?
#
loop_
_entity_poly.entity_id
_entity_poly.type
_entity_poly.pdbx_seq_one_letter_code
_entity_poly.pdbx_strand_id
1 'polypeptide(L)'
;DWSSDVCSSDLTNIQFISPDAHPQVIAISSALPNEGKTTSAINLALSLTQAGAKVLLIEADLRRPKIPIYLEMSSFSQGLSNLISGPKKLTAASVNKVLHNYENTGLKVLLSGEVPPNPSELLSSKRFEELIEILRKQYDYVLIDCPPLLPVSDTAIISTKTDGCILVVHAGSTKKPHFVGSRDAISAVGSVILGVIINKIPMNSLEYEYGYRYGYPRYYGANYRPYARRKLEENQYAPNSDVLSRQALDDAFVHIKGQRFKEELKRKESK
;
A
#
# COMPACT_ATOMS: atom_id res chain seq x y z
N ASP A 1 -16.20 12.86 -6.44
CA ASP A 1 -15.60 11.53 -6.35
C ASP A 1 -14.10 11.64 -6.61
N TRP A 2 -13.38 11.93 -5.52
CA TRP A 2 -11.99 12.37 -5.51
C TRP A 2 -10.97 11.23 -5.70
N SER A 3 -11.42 10.00 -5.49
CA SER A 3 -10.56 8.83 -5.40
C SER A 3 -10.29 8.16 -6.74
N SER A 4 -11.16 8.36 -7.73
CA SER A 4 -11.09 7.61 -8.98
C SER A 4 -9.96 8.04 -9.92
N ASP A 5 -9.64 9.35 -9.98
CA ASP A 5 -8.69 9.87 -10.97
C ASP A 5 -7.22 9.69 -10.57
N VAL A 6 -6.90 9.75 -9.28
CA VAL A 6 -5.54 9.52 -8.78
C VAL A 6 -5.17 8.03 -8.88
N CYS A 7 -6.14 7.15 -8.62
CA CYS A 7 -5.91 5.71 -8.65
C CYS A 7 -5.84 5.11 -10.06
N SER A 8 -6.39 5.76 -11.10
CA SER A 8 -6.32 5.22 -12.47
C SER A 8 -4.90 5.28 -13.06
N SER A 9 -4.11 6.32 -12.72
CA SER A 9 -2.69 6.39 -13.08
C SER A 9 -1.84 5.36 -12.32
N ASP A 10 -2.17 5.10 -11.05
CA ASP A 10 -1.47 4.12 -10.22
C ASP A 10 -1.75 2.69 -10.71
N LEU A 11 -2.96 2.40 -11.19
CA LEU A 11 -3.32 1.14 -11.84
C LEU A 11 -2.42 0.82 -13.04
N THR A 12 -2.27 1.81 -13.94
CA THR A 12 -1.42 1.67 -15.12
C THR A 12 0.02 1.41 -14.69
N ASN A 13 0.52 2.13 -13.69
CA ASN A 13 1.88 1.96 -13.18
C ASN A 13 2.10 0.58 -12.56
N ILE A 14 1.13 0.02 -11.82
CA ILE A 14 1.25 -1.32 -11.22
C ILE A 14 1.26 -2.41 -12.30
N GLN A 15 0.44 -2.29 -13.33
CA GLN A 15 0.44 -3.22 -14.46
C GLN A 15 1.75 -3.21 -15.25
N PHE A 16 2.47 -2.08 -15.28
CA PHE A 16 3.74 -1.91 -15.99
C PHE A 16 4.99 -2.06 -15.11
N ILE A 17 4.85 -2.37 -13.80
CA ILE A 17 6.00 -2.57 -12.91
C ILE A 17 6.94 -3.66 -13.41
N SER A 18 6.41 -4.70 -14.03
CA SER A 18 7.21 -5.75 -14.65
C SER A 18 6.49 -6.33 -15.89
N PRO A 19 7.07 -6.22 -17.07
CA PRO A 19 6.50 -6.83 -18.29
C PRO A 19 6.39 -8.35 -18.21
N ASP A 20 7.28 -9.00 -17.44
CA ASP A 20 7.42 -10.46 -17.39
C ASP A 20 6.83 -11.12 -16.14
N ALA A 21 6.49 -10.34 -15.11
CA ALA A 21 5.90 -10.86 -13.87
C ALA A 21 5.04 -9.79 -13.20
N HIS A 22 3.72 -9.93 -13.30
CA HIS A 22 2.79 -9.04 -12.61
C HIS A 22 2.80 -9.35 -11.11
N PRO A 23 3.10 -8.37 -10.23
CA PRO A 23 3.02 -8.58 -8.80
C PRO A 23 1.56 -8.82 -8.41
N GLN A 24 1.30 -9.94 -7.75
CA GLN A 24 -0.02 -10.39 -7.35
C GLN A 24 -0.30 -10.09 -5.87
N VAL A 25 0.67 -10.38 -5.01
CA VAL A 25 0.57 -10.15 -3.56
C VAL A 25 1.45 -8.96 -3.18
N ILE A 26 0.84 -7.86 -2.78
CA ILE A 26 1.51 -6.57 -2.60
C ILE A 26 1.30 -6.08 -1.18
N ALA A 27 2.39 -5.88 -0.43
CA ALA A 27 2.35 -5.18 0.84
C ALA A 27 2.26 -3.67 0.62
N ILE A 28 1.41 -2.98 1.38
CA ILE A 28 1.28 -1.52 1.33
C ILE A 28 1.57 -0.98 2.73
N SER A 29 2.57 -0.11 2.83
CA SER A 29 3.00 0.44 4.11
C SER A 29 3.49 1.88 3.95
N SER A 30 3.92 2.47 5.05
CA SER A 30 4.49 3.81 5.11
C SER A 30 5.65 3.85 6.11
N ALA A 31 6.45 4.90 6.10
CA ALA A 31 7.52 5.04 7.09
C ALA A 31 6.97 5.22 8.50
N LEU A 32 5.98 6.10 8.64
CA LEU A 32 5.39 6.51 9.92
C LEU A 32 3.86 6.39 9.91
N PRO A 33 3.22 6.41 11.09
CA PRO A 33 1.76 6.47 11.16
C PRO A 33 1.19 7.72 10.48
N ASN A 34 -0.07 7.62 10.02
CA ASN A 34 -0.86 8.72 9.44
C ASN A 34 -0.33 9.27 8.09
N GLU A 35 0.50 8.55 7.36
CA GLU A 35 0.91 8.93 5.99
C GLU A 35 -0.13 8.54 4.93
N GLY A 36 -1.17 7.76 5.30
CA GLY A 36 -2.30 7.41 4.44
C GLY A 36 -2.24 6.02 3.81
N LYS A 37 -1.41 5.09 4.34
CA LYS A 37 -1.27 3.71 3.86
C LYS A 37 -2.60 2.99 3.68
N THR A 38 -3.45 2.99 4.72
CA THR A 38 -4.76 2.31 4.71
C THR A 38 -5.71 2.90 3.67
N THR A 39 -5.80 4.24 3.59
CA THR A 39 -6.62 4.92 2.59
C THR A 39 -6.14 4.61 1.17
N SER A 40 -4.82 4.63 0.94
CA SER A 40 -4.23 4.28 -0.35
C SER A 40 -4.48 2.81 -0.70
N ALA A 41 -4.37 1.89 0.26
CA ALA A 41 -4.65 0.47 0.06
C ALA A 41 -6.13 0.22 -0.33
N ILE A 42 -7.07 0.86 0.35
CA ILE A 42 -8.50 0.77 0.06
C ILE A 42 -8.80 1.31 -1.34
N ASN A 43 -8.33 2.52 -1.66
CA ASN A 43 -8.58 3.17 -2.94
C ASN A 43 -8.01 2.34 -4.10
N LEU A 44 -6.80 1.82 -3.94
CA LEU A 44 -6.16 0.96 -4.94
C LEU A 44 -6.96 -0.35 -5.13
N ALA A 45 -7.42 -0.97 -4.03
CA ALA A 45 -8.24 -2.18 -4.10
C ALA A 45 -9.56 -1.94 -4.84
N LEU A 46 -10.24 -0.84 -4.55
CA LEU A 46 -11.47 -0.45 -5.23
C LEU A 46 -11.25 -0.18 -6.72
N SER A 47 -10.19 0.55 -7.08
CA SER A 47 -9.86 0.85 -8.46
C SER A 47 -9.54 -0.40 -9.28
N LEU A 48 -8.77 -1.35 -8.72
CA LEU A 48 -8.48 -2.63 -9.36
C LEU A 48 -9.76 -3.46 -9.55
N THR A 49 -10.66 -3.44 -8.54
CA THR A 49 -11.94 -4.14 -8.63
C THR A 49 -12.84 -3.53 -9.69
N GLN A 50 -12.90 -2.20 -9.78
CA GLN A 50 -13.64 -1.48 -10.83
C GLN A 50 -13.08 -1.77 -12.24
N ALA A 51 -11.79 -2.03 -12.36
CA ALA A 51 -11.15 -2.47 -13.60
C ALA A 51 -11.44 -3.95 -13.94
N GLY A 52 -12.24 -4.65 -13.12
CA GLY A 52 -12.68 -6.03 -13.37
C GLY A 52 -11.78 -7.12 -12.77
N ALA A 53 -10.75 -6.75 -12.01
CA ALA A 53 -9.89 -7.73 -11.35
C ALA A 53 -10.55 -8.33 -10.10
N LYS A 54 -10.22 -9.59 -9.78
CA LYS A 54 -10.58 -10.24 -8.52
C LYS A 54 -9.60 -9.80 -7.44
N VAL A 55 -10.04 -8.93 -6.54
CA VAL A 55 -9.17 -8.30 -5.53
C VAL A 55 -9.57 -8.74 -4.13
N LEU A 56 -8.56 -9.03 -3.31
CA LEU A 56 -8.67 -9.19 -1.87
C LEU A 56 -7.85 -8.12 -1.17
N LEU A 57 -8.47 -7.38 -0.26
CA LEU A 57 -7.81 -6.47 0.66
C LEU A 57 -7.67 -7.14 2.03
N ILE A 58 -6.45 -7.24 2.57
CA ILE A 58 -6.15 -7.83 3.88
C ILE A 58 -5.72 -6.73 4.84
N GLU A 59 -6.35 -6.69 6.02
CA GLU A 59 -5.91 -5.86 7.14
C GLU A 59 -4.87 -6.61 7.98
N ALA A 60 -3.59 -6.29 7.77
CA ALA A 60 -2.48 -6.89 8.50
C ALA A 60 -1.85 -5.97 9.55
N ASP A 61 -2.37 -4.74 9.74
CA ASP A 61 -2.07 -3.93 10.91
C ASP A 61 -2.83 -4.50 12.14
N LEU A 62 -2.37 -5.65 12.64
CA LEU A 62 -2.98 -6.34 13.78
C LEU A 62 -2.87 -5.56 15.09
N ARG A 63 -2.08 -4.47 15.11
CA ARG A 63 -1.89 -3.63 16.30
C ARG A 63 -2.89 -2.50 16.37
N ARG A 64 -3.24 -1.91 15.24
CA ARG A 64 -4.13 -0.76 15.12
C ARG A 64 -5.00 -0.87 13.87
N PRO A 65 -5.90 -1.86 13.82
CA PRO A 65 -6.77 -2.08 12.67
C PRO A 65 -7.66 -0.86 12.43
N LYS A 66 -7.84 -0.45 11.18
CA LYS A 66 -8.60 0.74 10.79
C LYS A 66 -9.51 0.53 9.59
N ILE A 67 -9.36 -0.55 8.82
CA ILE A 67 -10.17 -0.79 7.63
C ILE A 67 -11.66 -0.76 7.95
N PRO A 68 -12.16 -1.39 9.05
CA PRO A 68 -13.59 -1.33 9.38
C PRO A 68 -14.09 0.10 9.56
N ILE A 69 -13.28 0.99 10.14
CA ILE A 69 -13.65 2.39 10.36
C ILE A 69 -13.77 3.14 9.04
N TYR A 70 -12.80 2.94 8.12
CA TYR A 70 -12.79 3.62 6.82
C TYR A 70 -13.86 3.12 5.86
N LEU A 71 -14.24 1.84 5.96
CA LEU A 71 -15.27 1.22 5.12
C LEU A 71 -16.64 1.18 5.78
N GLU A 72 -16.80 1.80 6.96
CA GLU A 72 -18.04 1.80 7.75
C GLU A 72 -18.61 0.38 7.98
N MET A 73 -17.71 -0.60 8.10
CA MET A 73 -18.05 -1.99 8.36
C MET A 73 -18.14 -2.25 9.85
N SER A 74 -19.02 -3.16 10.26
CA SER A 74 -19.02 -3.67 11.64
C SER A 74 -17.70 -4.34 11.95
N SER A 75 -17.18 -4.21 13.18
CA SER A 75 -16.03 -4.96 13.64
C SER A 75 -16.40 -6.44 13.79
N PHE A 76 -15.58 -7.32 13.26
CA PHE A 76 -15.80 -8.77 13.32
C PHE A 76 -14.76 -9.41 14.24
N SER A 77 -15.20 -10.37 15.06
CA SER A 77 -14.32 -11.11 15.98
C SER A 77 -13.44 -12.12 15.25
N GLN A 78 -13.78 -12.51 14.03
CA GLN A 78 -12.99 -13.47 13.24
C GLN A 78 -12.37 -12.79 12.03
N GLY A 79 -11.08 -13.08 11.82
CA GLY A 79 -10.32 -12.49 10.72
C GLY A 79 -8.95 -13.13 10.56
N LEU A 80 -7.99 -12.35 10.08
CA LEU A 80 -6.63 -12.80 9.81
C LEU A 80 -5.97 -13.46 11.02
N SER A 81 -6.02 -12.82 12.20
CA SER A 81 -5.41 -13.34 13.42
C SER A 81 -5.93 -14.74 13.79
N ASN A 82 -7.25 -14.95 13.69
CA ASN A 82 -7.89 -16.23 14.00
C ASN A 82 -7.53 -17.32 12.97
N LEU A 83 -7.42 -16.95 11.68
CA LEU A 83 -6.99 -17.89 10.64
C LEU A 83 -5.55 -18.38 10.88
N ILE A 84 -4.64 -17.49 11.23
CA ILE A 84 -3.22 -17.82 11.36
C ILE A 84 -2.83 -18.36 12.75
N SER A 85 -3.64 -18.15 13.80
CA SER A 85 -3.45 -18.75 15.13
C SER A 85 -4.18 -20.08 15.33
N GLY A 86 -5.19 -20.38 14.51
CA GLY A 86 -6.07 -21.53 14.71
C GLY A 86 -5.37 -22.89 14.52
N PRO A 87 -5.82 -23.95 15.19
CA PRO A 87 -5.19 -25.29 15.12
C PRO A 87 -5.58 -26.07 13.86
N LYS A 88 -6.68 -25.73 13.19
CA LYS A 88 -7.21 -26.49 12.04
C LYS A 88 -6.44 -26.16 10.77
N LYS A 89 -6.19 -27.14 9.91
CA LYS A 89 -5.58 -26.95 8.58
C LYS A 89 -6.31 -25.84 7.80
N LEU A 90 -5.56 -24.92 7.19
CA LEU A 90 -6.12 -23.92 6.31
C LEU A 90 -6.63 -24.57 5.03
N THR A 91 -7.81 -24.15 4.61
CA THR A 91 -8.42 -24.54 3.33
C THR A 91 -9.08 -23.31 2.71
N ALA A 92 -9.26 -23.33 1.39
CA ALA A 92 -10.00 -22.27 0.71
C ALA A 92 -11.39 -22.02 1.33
N ALA A 93 -12.09 -23.11 1.73
CA ALA A 93 -13.40 -23.01 2.37
C ALA A 93 -13.35 -22.34 3.74
N SER A 94 -12.31 -22.60 4.56
CA SER A 94 -12.14 -21.95 5.87
C SER A 94 -11.80 -20.47 5.74
N VAL A 95 -11.00 -20.10 4.74
CA VAL A 95 -10.67 -18.71 4.44
C VAL A 95 -11.90 -17.96 3.96
N ASN A 96 -12.63 -18.51 3.01
CA ASN A 96 -13.81 -17.86 2.43
C ASN A 96 -14.94 -17.58 3.45
N LYS A 97 -14.98 -18.32 4.56
CA LYS A 97 -15.99 -18.11 5.64
C LYS A 97 -15.78 -16.82 6.43
N VAL A 98 -14.57 -16.28 6.45
CA VAL A 98 -14.21 -15.07 7.21
C VAL A 98 -13.97 -13.86 6.31
N LEU A 99 -14.19 -14.03 4.98
CA LEU A 99 -14.13 -12.93 4.03
C LEU A 99 -15.43 -12.16 4.00
N HIS A 100 -15.33 -10.86 3.92
CA HIS A 100 -16.46 -9.95 3.80
C HIS A 100 -16.53 -9.36 2.40
N ASN A 101 -17.75 -9.19 1.88
CA ASN A 101 -17.97 -8.39 0.68
C ASN A 101 -18.09 -6.93 1.10
N TYR A 102 -17.37 -6.06 0.43
CA TYR A 102 -17.59 -4.64 0.61
C TYR A 102 -18.67 -4.17 -0.37
N GLU A 103 -19.86 -3.91 0.18
CA GLU A 103 -21.05 -3.47 -0.58
C GLU A 103 -21.27 -4.27 -1.89
N ASN A 104 -21.71 -3.60 -2.95
CA ASN A 104 -21.90 -4.19 -4.29
C ASN A 104 -20.68 -3.95 -5.20
N THR A 105 -19.50 -3.68 -4.64
CA THR A 105 -18.30 -3.35 -5.41
C THR A 105 -17.59 -4.56 -6.02
N GLY A 106 -17.80 -5.76 -5.46
CA GLY A 106 -17.06 -6.96 -5.79
C GLY A 106 -15.75 -7.13 -5.01
N LEU A 107 -15.30 -6.11 -4.25
CA LEU A 107 -14.13 -6.19 -3.39
C LEU A 107 -14.38 -7.14 -2.23
N LYS A 108 -13.43 -8.07 -2.01
CA LYS A 108 -13.38 -8.89 -0.81
C LYS A 108 -12.42 -8.30 0.21
N VAL A 109 -12.78 -8.37 1.48
CA VAL A 109 -11.97 -7.86 2.59
C VAL A 109 -11.77 -8.96 3.64
N LEU A 110 -10.52 -9.17 4.04
CA LEU A 110 -10.13 -9.97 5.20
C LEU A 110 -9.71 -9.01 6.31
N LEU A 111 -10.54 -8.83 7.32
CA LEU A 111 -10.26 -7.99 8.47
C LEU A 111 -9.24 -8.63 9.41
N SER A 112 -8.64 -7.85 10.29
CA SER A 112 -7.63 -8.29 11.27
C SER A 112 -8.12 -9.41 12.20
N GLY A 113 -9.40 -9.40 12.57
CA GLY A 113 -9.94 -10.20 13.66
C GLY A 113 -9.54 -9.63 15.02
N GLU A 114 -9.52 -10.48 16.04
CA GLU A 114 -9.08 -10.09 17.40
C GLU A 114 -7.62 -9.70 17.42
N VAL A 115 -7.29 -8.64 18.18
CA VAL A 115 -5.91 -8.16 18.33
C VAL A 115 -5.10 -9.19 19.14
N PRO A 116 -4.11 -9.85 18.52
CA PRO A 116 -3.32 -10.86 19.22
C PRO A 116 -2.25 -10.22 20.11
N PRO A 117 -1.77 -10.94 21.16
CA PRO A 117 -0.69 -10.44 22.00
C PRO A 117 0.68 -10.39 21.29
N ASN A 118 0.86 -11.19 20.25
CA ASN A 118 2.14 -11.39 19.55
C ASN A 118 1.99 -11.29 18.01
N PRO A 119 1.64 -10.13 17.44
CA PRO A 119 1.40 -9.98 16.01
C PRO A 119 2.55 -10.45 15.12
N SER A 120 3.78 -10.07 15.46
CA SER A 120 4.98 -10.39 14.64
C SER A 120 5.22 -11.90 14.52
N GLU A 121 5.00 -12.66 15.58
CA GLU A 121 5.14 -14.13 15.56
C GLU A 121 4.09 -14.77 14.65
N LEU A 122 2.84 -14.33 14.75
CA LEU A 122 1.77 -14.82 13.89
C LEU A 122 2.05 -14.56 12.42
N LEU A 123 2.50 -13.34 12.08
CA LEU A 123 2.83 -12.94 10.72
C LEU A 123 4.09 -13.62 10.18
N SER A 124 5.01 -14.04 11.05
CA SER A 124 6.19 -14.83 10.66
C SER A 124 5.91 -16.30 10.44
N SER A 125 4.75 -16.81 10.90
CA SER A 125 4.42 -18.22 10.90
C SER A 125 4.33 -18.83 9.49
N LYS A 126 4.61 -20.13 9.36
CA LYS A 126 4.36 -20.91 8.14
C LYS A 126 2.88 -20.88 7.74
N ARG A 127 2.01 -20.72 8.72
CA ARG A 127 0.57 -20.67 8.50
C ARG A 127 0.13 -19.39 7.76
N PHE A 128 0.77 -18.26 8.02
CA PHE A 128 0.56 -17.05 7.22
C PHE A 128 1.03 -17.25 5.77
N GLU A 129 2.14 -17.93 5.58
CA GLU A 129 2.65 -18.29 4.25
C GLU A 129 1.69 -19.22 3.49
N GLU A 130 1.17 -20.28 4.16
CA GLU A 130 0.13 -21.14 3.60
C GLU A 130 -1.14 -20.36 3.21
N LEU A 131 -1.54 -19.38 4.02
CA LEU A 131 -2.67 -18.51 3.70
C LEU A 131 -2.41 -17.73 2.41
N ILE A 132 -1.25 -17.10 2.27
CA ILE A 132 -0.87 -16.35 1.07
C ILE A 132 -0.91 -17.26 -0.17
N GLU A 133 -0.39 -18.48 -0.09
CA GLU A 133 -0.41 -19.44 -1.20
C GLU A 133 -1.84 -19.88 -1.60
N ILE A 134 -2.75 -20.00 -0.62
CA ILE A 134 -4.16 -20.26 -0.91
C ILE A 134 -4.81 -19.08 -1.64
N LEU A 135 -4.50 -17.85 -1.22
CA LEU A 135 -5.06 -16.63 -1.77
C LEU A 135 -4.56 -16.33 -3.18
N ARG A 136 -3.28 -16.60 -3.47
CA ARG A 136 -2.70 -16.50 -4.82
C ARG A 136 -3.50 -17.28 -5.87
N LYS A 137 -4.08 -18.40 -5.50
CA LYS A 137 -4.86 -19.25 -6.43
C LYS A 137 -6.27 -18.73 -6.69
N GLN A 138 -6.76 -17.77 -5.91
CA GLN A 138 -8.16 -17.33 -5.94
C GLN A 138 -8.35 -15.90 -6.45
N TYR A 139 -7.32 -15.06 -6.33
CA TYR A 139 -7.38 -13.62 -6.61
C TYR A 139 -6.33 -13.21 -7.63
N ASP A 140 -6.66 -12.23 -8.46
CA ASP A 140 -5.70 -11.61 -9.37
C ASP A 140 -4.74 -10.69 -8.58
N TYR A 141 -5.27 -10.00 -7.56
CA TYR A 141 -4.50 -9.16 -6.64
C TYR A 141 -4.87 -9.41 -5.19
N VAL A 142 -3.85 -9.51 -4.33
CA VAL A 142 -3.97 -9.55 -2.87
C VAL A 142 -3.20 -8.35 -2.32
N LEU A 143 -3.92 -7.34 -1.85
CA LEU A 143 -3.34 -6.14 -1.27
C LEU A 143 -3.35 -6.28 0.26
N ILE A 144 -2.21 -6.05 0.88
CA ILE A 144 -2.02 -6.21 2.33
C ILE A 144 -1.73 -4.85 2.96
N ASP A 145 -2.71 -4.27 3.68
CA ASP A 145 -2.49 -3.06 4.49
C ASP A 145 -1.68 -3.42 5.74
N CYS A 146 -0.45 -2.93 5.78
CA CYS A 146 0.54 -3.25 6.80
C CYS A 146 0.74 -2.09 7.79
N PRO A 147 1.22 -2.32 9.03
CA PRO A 147 1.62 -1.26 9.92
C PRO A 147 2.80 -0.45 9.37
N PRO A 148 3.10 0.75 9.91
CA PRO A 148 4.25 1.54 9.45
C PRO A 148 5.58 0.84 9.76
N LEU A 149 6.56 0.99 8.86
CA LEU A 149 7.83 0.24 8.85
C LEU A 149 8.78 0.58 9.99
N LEU A 150 8.89 1.87 10.35
CA LEU A 150 9.91 2.28 11.33
C LEU A 150 9.57 1.91 12.77
N PRO A 151 8.29 1.96 13.21
CA PRO A 151 7.95 1.60 14.59
C PRO A 151 7.98 0.09 14.88
N VAL A 152 7.74 -0.76 13.88
CA VAL A 152 7.57 -2.22 14.07
C VAL A 152 8.09 -3.03 12.89
N SER A 153 8.51 -4.27 13.14
CA SER A 153 9.08 -5.17 12.13
C SER A 153 8.03 -5.94 11.30
N ASP A 154 6.75 -5.82 11.64
CA ASP A 154 5.67 -6.64 11.06
C ASP A 154 5.63 -6.53 9.52
N THR A 155 5.75 -5.32 8.98
CA THR A 155 5.77 -5.10 7.53
C THR A 155 6.99 -5.72 6.84
N ALA A 156 8.16 -5.63 7.45
CA ALA A 156 9.36 -6.28 6.92
C ALA A 156 9.17 -7.80 6.86
N ILE A 157 8.56 -8.41 7.89
CA ILE A 157 8.21 -9.83 7.92
C ILE A 157 7.21 -10.17 6.82
N ILE A 158 6.12 -9.42 6.69
CA ILE A 158 5.09 -9.63 5.66
C ILE A 158 5.73 -9.53 4.25
N SER A 159 6.59 -8.56 4.04
CA SER A 159 7.20 -8.31 2.73
C SER A 159 8.05 -9.46 2.21
N THR A 160 8.57 -10.34 3.08
CA THR A 160 9.29 -11.55 2.67
C THR A 160 8.38 -12.62 2.05
N LYS A 161 7.07 -12.50 2.23
CA LYS A 161 6.04 -13.46 1.76
C LYS A 161 5.17 -12.88 0.64
N THR A 162 5.54 -11.70 0.15
CA THR A 162 4.84 -10.96 -0.92
C THR A 162 5.77 -10.74 -2.12
N ASP A 163 5.22 -10.28 -3.23
CA ASP A 163 6.00 -9.98 -4.42
C ASP A 163 6.76 -8.65 -4.28
N GLY A 164 6.43 -7.88 -3.25
CA GLY A 164 7.12 -6.66 -2.86
C GLY A 164 6.21 -5.70 -2.09
N CYS A 165 6.75 -4.52 -1.80
CA CYS A 165 6.11 -3.51 -0.99
C CYS A 165 5.94 -2.20 -1.76
N ILE A 166 4.76 -1.56 -1.63
CA ILE A 166 4.53 -0.18 -2.04
C ILE A 166 4.65 0.70 -0.80
N LEU A 167 5.47 1.76 -0.90
CA LEU A 167 5.61 2.75 0.18
C LEU A 167 4.72 3.95 -0.07
N VAL A 168 3.90 4.29 0.92
CA VAL A 168 3.10 5.52 0.91
C VAL A 168 3.86 6.60 1.66
N VAL A 169 4.04 7.77 1.04
CA VAL A 169 4.71 8.93 1.62
C VAL A 169 3.76 10.13 1.67
N HIS A 170 3.84 10.91 2.74
CA HIS A 170 3.07 12.14 2.90
C HIS A 170 3.86 13.30 2.30
N ALA A 171 3.36 13.86 1.19
CA ALA A 171 3.99 15.01 0.52
C ALA A 171 4.22 16.17 1.49
N GLY A 172 5.43 16.71 1.50
CA GLY A 172 5.78 17.83 2.38
C GLY A 172 5.92 17.49 3.88
N SER A 173 5.77 16.21 4.29
CA SER A 173 5.85 15.81 5.70
C SER A 173 6.81 14.64 5.95
N THR A 174 6.81 13.62 5.08
CA THR A 174 7.75 12.50 5.20
C THR A 174 9.18 12.98 4.96
N LYS A 175 10.05 12.82 5.96
CA LYS A 175 11.45 13.24 5.88
C LYS A 175 12.29 12.20 5.12
N LYS A 176 13.32 12.67 4.40
CA LYS A 176 14.25 11.81 3.65
C LYS A 176 14.85 10.67 4.50
N PRO A 177 15.33 10.89 5.75
CA PRO A 177 15.81 9.78 6.58
C PRO A 177 14.78 8.70 6.88
N HIS A 178 13.49 9.06 7.05
CA HIS A 178 12.43 8.09 7.29
C HIS A 178 12.16 7.23 6.05
N PHE A 179 12.15 7.84 4.87
CA PHE A 179 12.01 7.10 3.60
C PHE A 179 13.20 6.15 3.38
N VAL A 180 14.43 6.65 3.56
CA VAL A 180 15.65 5.84 3.42
C VAL A 180 15.66 4.69 4.41
N GLY A 181 15.34 4.94 5.68
CA GLY A 181 15.25 3.89 6.71
C GLY A 181 14.19 2.82 6.37
N SER A 182 13.06 3.23 5.80
CA SER A 182 12.02 2.27 5.35
C SER A 182 12.47 1.44 4.17
N ARG A 183 13.14 2.06 3.18
CA ARG A 183 13.76 1.37 2.05
C ARG A 183 14.78 0.32 2.52
N ASP A 184 15.65 0.73 3.42
CA ASP A 184 16.72 -0.12 3.93
C ASP A 184 16.16 -1.29 4.76
N ALA A 185 15.08 -1.08 5.52
CA ALA A 185 14.39 -2.13 6.25
C ALA A 185 13.78 -3.21 5.32
N ILE A 186 13.19 -2.81 4.19
CA ILE A 186 12.66 -3.74 3.18
C ILE A 186 13.81 -4.47 2.47
N SER A 187 14.86 -3.75 2.10
CA SER A 187 16.03 -4.34 1.43
C SER A 187 16.79 -5.32 2.31
N ALA A 188 16.89 -5.05 3.61
CA ALA A 188 17.59 -5.90 4.58
C ALA A 188 16.98 -7.30 4.72
N VAL A 189 15.67 -7.44 4.45
CA VAL A 189 14.98 -8.75 4.47
C VAL A 189 14.90 -9.39 3.08
N GLY A 190 15.60 -8.84 2.08
CA GLY A 190 15.63 -9.38 0.71
C GLY A 190 14.35 -9.12 -0.09
N SER A 191 13.46 -8.27 0.39
CA SER A 191 12.25 -7.86 -0.33
C SER A 191 12.52 -6.64 -1.23
N VAL A 192 11.57 -6.32 -2.12
CA VAL A 192 11.71 -5.24 -3.09
C VAL A 192 10.64 -4.18 -2.88
N ILE A 193 10.99 -2.92 -3.17
CA ILE A 193 10.02 -1.84 -3.27
C ILE A 193 9.53 -1.80 -4.72
N LEU A 194 8.24 -2.05 -4.90
CA LEU A 194 7.57 -2.02 -6.20
C LEU A 194 7.32 -0.60 -6.69
N GLY A 195 7.08 0.32 -5.76
CA GLY A 195 6.79 1.70 -6.09
C GLY A 195 6.56 2.57 -4.85
N VAL A 196 6.28 3.85 -5.10
CA VAL A 196 5.95 4.83 -4.05
C VAL A 196 4.67 5.55 -4.44
N ILE A 197 3.73 5.65 -3.51
CA ILE A 197 2.53 6.47 -3.64
C ILE A 197 2.77 7.78 -2.88
N ILE A 198 2.70 8.90 -3.58
CA ILE A 198 2.78 10.23 -2.97
C ILE A 198 1.36 10.66 -2.59
N ASN A 199 1.09 10.73 -1.30
CA ASN A 199 -0.23 11.05 -0.76
C ASN A 199 -0.25 12.47 -0.14
N LYS A 200 -1.44 13.02 0.02
CA LYS A 200 -1.67 14.33 0.69
C LYS A 200 -0.92 15.48 0.04
N ILE A 201 -0.85 15.51 -1.29
CA ILE A 201 -0.24 16.61 -2.03
C ILE A 201 -1.05 17.88 -1.77
N PRO A 202 -0.42 18.99 -1.30
CA PRO A 202 -1.13 20.24 -1.10
C PRO A 202 -1.65 20.80 -2.43
N MET A 203 -2.93 21.19 -2.49
CA MET A 203 -3.55 21.73 -3.71
C MET A 203 -2.89 23.01 -4.27
N ASN A 204 -2.06 23.65 -3.48
CA ASN A 204 -1.39 24.91 -3.85
C ASN A 204 0.07 24.71 -4.26
N SER A 205 0.56 23.47 -4.31
CA SER A 205 1.92 23.23 -4.74
C SER A 205 2.04 23.51 -6.25
N LEU A 206 3.13 24.17 -6.66
CA LEU A 206 3.49 24.34 -8.07
C LEU A 206 3.56 23.01 -8.81
N GLU A 207 3.79 21.92 -8.08
CA GLU A 207 3.80 20.54 -8.57
C GLU A 207 2.41 20.06 -9.00
N TYR A 208 1.35 20.51 -8.35
CA TYR A 208 -0.03 20.25 -8.77
C TYR A 208 -0.36 20.97 -10.09
N GLU A 209 0.15 22.20 -10.25
CA GLU A 209 -0.01 23.00 -11.47
C GLU A 209 0.79 22.42 -12.66
N TYR A 210 1.95 21.80 -12.39
CA TYR A 210 2.77 21.12 -13.40
C TYR A 210 2.18 19.78 -13.84
N GLY A 211 1.57 19.02 -12.96
CA GLY A 211 0.86 17.77 -13.28
C GLY A 211 -0.32 18.02 -14.23
N TYR A 212 -1.02 19.12 -14.04
CA TYR A 212 -2.12 19.55 -14.90
C TYR A 212 -1.67 19.99 -16.31
N ARG A 213 -0.42 20.41 -16.47
CA ARG A 213 0.11 20.94 -17.74
C ARG A 213 0.53 19.84 -18.73
N TYR A 214 0.73 18.61 -18.24
CA TYR A 214 1.22 17.48 -19.04
C TYR A 214 0.17 16.41 -19.36
N GLY A 215 -1.12 16.71 -19.33
CA GLY A 215 -2.09 15.83 -19.97
C GLY A 215 -3.36 15.44 -19.24
N TYR A 216 -3.78 16.12 -18.18
CA TYR A 216 -5.10 15.87 -17.59
C TYR A 216 -6.12 16.93 -17.98
N PRO A 217 -7.34 16.57 -18.46
CA PRO A 217 -8.33 17.53 -18.93
C PRO A 217 -8.90 18.41 -17.81
N ARG A 218 -9.06 19.66 -18.13
CA ARG A 218 -9.57 20.80 -17.35
C ARG A 218 -11.07 20.68 -16.93
N TYR A 219 -11.54 19.57 -16.36
CA TYR A 219 -12.97 19.39 -16.12
C TYR A 219 -13.51 19.74 -14.73
N TYR A 220 -12.69 20.07 -13.73
CA TYR A 220 -13.16 20.27 -12.33
C TYR A 220 -12.80 21.62 -11.68
N GLY A 221 -12.57 22.68 -12.45
CA GLY A 221 -12.00 23.94 -11.92
C GLY A 221 -12.97 25.01 -11.40
N ALA A 222 -14.28 24.94 -11.61
CA ALA A 222 -15.12 26.13 -11.43
C ALA A 222 -15.89 26.22 -10.09
N ASN A 223 -16.22 25.12 -9.41
CA ASN A 223 -17.18 25.15 -8.30
C ASN A 223 -16.60 24.98 -6.89
N TYR A 224 -15.27 24.84 -6.72
CA TYR A 224 -14.65 24.53 -5.40
C TYR A 224 -13.81 25.65 -4.78
N ARG A 225 -13.81 26.86 -5.34
CA ARG A 225 -13.04 28.00 -4.84
C ARG A 225 -13.43 28.59 -3.45
N PRO A 226 -14.65 28.44 -2.89
CA PRO A 226 -14.98 29.12 -1.63
C PRO A 226 -14.43 28.46 -0.37
N TYR A 227 -14.22 27.14 -0.37
CA TYR A 227 -13.86 26.42 0.88
C TYR A 227 -12.34 26.39 1.16
N ALA A 228 -11.52 26.41 0.11
CA ALA A 228 -10.06 26.38 0.23
C ALA A 228 -9.46 27.70 0.76
N ARG A 229 -10.12 28.85 0.49
CA ARG A 229 -9.57 30.18 0.82
C ARG A 229 -9.50 30.49 2.33
N ARG A 230 -10.31 29.83 3.16
CA ARG A 230 -10.39 30.10 4.60
C ARG A 230 -9.36 29.36 5.47
N LYS A 231 -8.70 28.34 4.93
CA LYS A 231 -7.68 27.53 5.65
C LYS A 231 -6.24 27.83 5.25
N LEU A 232 -6.03 28.72 4.29
CA LEU A 232 -4.73 29.01 3.68
C LEU A 232 -3.92 30.08 4.38
N GLU A 233 -4.54 30.85 5.29
CA GLU A 233 -3.84 31.95 5.98
C GLU A 233 -3.05 31.47 7.22
N GLU A 234 -3.19 30.20 7.64
CA GLU A 234 -2.55 29.68 8.86
C GLU A 234 -1.34 28.76 8.67
N ASN A 235 -0.96 28.41 7.43
CA ASN A 235 0.21 27.53 7.20
C ASN A 235 1.23 28.16 6.26
N GLN A 236 2.11 28.97 6.83
CA GLN A 236 3.38 29.33 6.21
C GLN A 236 4.33 28.11 6.29
N TYR A 237 4.33 27.26 5.27
CA TYR A 237 5.35 26.22 5.12
C TYR A 237 6.53 26.79 4.33
N ALA A 238 7.60 27.14 5.03
CA ALA A 238 8.92 27.25 4.43
C ALA A 238 9.42 25.85 4.03
N PRO A 239 9.98 25.64 2.84
CA PRO A 239 10.53 24.35 2.45
C PRO A 239 11.70 23.99 3.35
N ASN A 240 11.49 23.01 4.23
CA ASN A 240 12.54 22.47 5.08
C ASN A 240 13.39 21.50 4.23
N SER A 241 14.72 21.68 4.21
CA SER A 241 15.67 20.88 3.43
C SER A 241 15.64 19.37 3.74
N ASP A 242 15.02 18.97 4.86
CA ASP A 242 14.87 17.56 5.29
C ASP A 242 13.67 16.85 4.70
N VAL A 243 12.79 17.56 3.97
CA VAL A 243 11.60 16.98 3.35
C VAL A 243 11.97 16.32 2.03
N LEU A 244 11.37 15.17 1.72
CA LEU A 244 11.51 14.48 0.45
C LEU A 244 11.09 15.40 -0.71
N SER A 245 12.08 15.88 -1.49
CA SER A 245 11.84 16.56 -2.75
C SER A 245 11.56 15.51 -3.85
N ARG A 246 10.91 15.96 -4.94
CA ARG A 246 10.69 15.11 -6.12
C ARG A 246 12.00 14.55 -6.65
N GLN A 247 13.06 15.35 -6.67
CA GLN A 247 14.38 14.92 -7.11
C GLN A 247 14.97 13.80 -6.21
N ALA A 248 14.75 13.87 -4.89
CA ALA A 248 15.18 12.81 -3.98
C ALA A 248 14.37 11.51 -4.16
N LEU A 249 13.11 11.60 -4.57
CA LEU A 249 12.29 10.45 -4.95
C LEU A 249 12.76 9.86 -6.28
N ASP A 250 13.01 10.69 -7.29
CA ASP A 250 13.50 10.26 -8.60
C ASP A 250 14.87 9.58 -8.48
N ASP A 251 15.79 10.14 -7.68
CA ASP A 251 17.10 9.54 -7.38
C ASP A 251 16.95 8.18 -6.67
N ALA A 252 16.00 8.06 -5.74
CA ALA A 252 15.69 6.80 -5.07
C ALA A 252 15.10 5.76 -6.04
N PHE A 253 14.24 6.19 -6.96
CA PHE A 253 13.67 5.33 -8.01
C PHE A 253 14.73 4.83 -8.99
N VAL A 254 15.65 5.68 -9.42
CA VAL A 254 16.79 5.31 -10.28
C VAL A 254 17.65 4.25 -9.57
N HIS A 255 17.88 4.43 -8.27
CA HIS A 255 18.64 3.46 -7.48
C HIS A 255 17.94 2.10 -7.37
N ILE A 256 16.62 2.08 -7.15
CA ILE A 256 15.81 0.86 -7.09
C ILE A 256 15.81 0.14 -8.45
N LYS A 257 15.63 0.86 -9.56
CA LYS A 257 15.73 0.30 -10.91
C LYS A 257 17.13 -0.27 -11.19
N GLY A 258 18.17 0.43 -10.78
CA GLY A 258 19.56 0.00 -10.96
C GLY A 258 19.93 -1.26 -10.18
N GLN A 259 19.42 -1.44 -8.97
CA GLN A 259 19.61 -2.67 -8.19
C GLN A 259 18.91 -3.87 -8.84
N ARG A 260 17.67 -3.71 -9.27
CA ARG A 260 16.90 -4.77 -9.93
C ARG A 260 17.57 -5.23 -11.22
N PHE A 261 18.06 -4.30 -12.02
CA PHE A 261 18.80 -4.61 -13.26
C PHE A 261 20.10 -5.39 -12.98
N LYS A 262 20.83 -5.07 -11.90
CA LYS A 262 22.01 -5.81 -11.47
C LYS A 262 21.69 -7.23 -10.98
N GLU A 263 20.58 -7.43 -10.29
CA GLU A 263 20.14 -8.74 -9.80
C GLU A 263 19.64 -9.63 -10.95
N GLU A 264 18.93 -9.07 -11.94
CA GLU A 264 18.54 -9.78 -13.16
C GLU A 264 19.73 -10.19 -14.01
N LEU A 265 20.75 -9.35 -14.13
CA LEU A 265 22.01 -9.69 -14.80
C LEU A 265 22.71 -10.87 -14.10
N LYS A 266 22.84 -10.84 -12.76
CA LYS A 266 23.42 -11.93 -11.99
C LYS A 266 22.65 -13.26 -12.14
N ARG A 267 21.30 -13.20 -12.21
CA ARG A 267 20.47 -14.39 -12.45
C ARG A 267 20.62 -14.96 -13.86
N LYS A 268 20.91 -14.14 -14.87
CA LYS A 268 21.17 -14.58 -16.25
C LYS A 268 22.57 -15.14 -16.43
N GLU A 269 23.55 -14.66 -15.65
CA GLU A 269 24.93 -15.17 -15.66
C GLU A 269 25.10 -16.49 -14.89
N SER A 270 24.11 -16.85 -14.03
CA SER A 270 24.12 -18.08 -13.22
C SER A 270 23.30 -19.23 -13.84
N LYS A 271 22.77 -19.05 -15.06
CA LYS A 271 22.10 -20.07 -15.89
C LYS A 271 22.94 -20.37 -17.14
#